data_b8f40597633c46f7f47885778d3c4b5a
#
_entry.id   b8f40597633c46f7f47885778d3c4b5a
#
_cell.length_a   1.000
_cell.length_b   1.000
_cell.length_c   1.000
_cell.angle_alpha   90.00
_cell.angle_beta   90.00
_cell.angle_gamma   90.00
#
_symmetry.space_group_name_H-M   'P 1'
#
loop_
_entity.id
_entity.type
_entity.pdbx_description
1 polymer ?
#
loop_
_entity_poly.entity_id
_entity_poly.type
_entity_poly.pdbx_seq_one_letter_code
_entity_poly.pdbx_strand_id
1 'polypeptide(L)'
;MKHNRLTLAILAAMSSAATLAPTSAFAASEQDQRIEALEARIDELETLLDERLNLLADAVEQQAEPASSVHFGGYGEFNYHSLNVDGTDEKELDFRRWVLFVGYDFSDRIRFSSEFEVEHTVVPGSEGNGAIELEQAYLEFDLTDTQQLKTGIQLMPIGIMSETHEPTTYYGVERPIVETTIIPTTWFAGGVMYSQRFGNGISYDLFLSEGLKTDDPTTSSDADAFDIKSGKQKTSYADVFDLATTARIKYTGVSGLELAAYAQYQPDLDQSAETSYADRATLIGAHAVYQFGDFETRALYARWDLAGDDAAAAAKNVQEGMYLEASWTPWQEWGFFVRQSNWSVETNVNQSQLNAGFNYLPIPEVVFKADYQLQNEDAGNSDGFYLGMGYFF
;
A
#
# COMPACT_ATOMS: atom_id res chain seq x y z
N MET A 1 1.14 32.43 -11.29
CA MET A 1 0.15 33.39 -10.77
C MET A 1 0.21 33.55 -9.23
N LYS A 2 1.39 33.51 -8.59
CA LYS A 2 1.54 33.69 -7.12
C LYS A 2 2.42 34.86 -6.69
N HIS A 3 2.92 35.68 -7.62
CA HIS A 3 3.82 36.81 -7.29
C HIS A 3 3.12 38.12 -6.93
N ASN A 4 1.81 38.29 -7.14
CA ASN A 4 1.09 39.56 -6.91
C ASN A 4 0.64 39.82 -5.46
N ARG A 5 0.89 38.91 -4.50
CA ARG A 5 0.43 39.12 -3.11
C ARG A 5 1.49 39.71 -2.15
N LEU A 6 2.77 39.55 -2.47
CA LEU A 6 3.83 40.13 -1.65
C LEU A 6 4.05 41.64 -1.92
N THR A 7 3.91 42.04 -3.15
CA THR A 7 4.08 43.48 -3.56
C THR A 7 2.98 44.37 -2.99
N LEU A 8 1.76 43.88 -2.78
CA LEU A 8 0.65 44.67 -2.21
C LEU A 8 0.76 44.89 -0.70
N ALA A 9 1.46 44.01 0.03
CA ALA A 9 1.61 44.13 1.48
C ALA A 9 2.65 45.22 1.88
N ILE A 10 3.61 45.48 1.01
CA ILE A 10 4.65 46.53 1.28
C ILE A 10 4.12 47.92 0.99
N LEU A 11 3.23 48.10 0.01
CA LEU A 11 2.63 49.42 -0.27
C LEU A 11 1.56 49.85 0.76
N ALA A 12 0.91 48.93 1.45
CA ALA A 12 -0.10 49.28 2.46
C ALA A 12 0.47 49.74 3.80
N ALA A 13 1.75 49.49 4.07
CA ALA A 13 2.41 49.91 5.31
C ALA A 13 2.97 51.34 5.27
N MET A 14 2.98 51.99 4.11
CA MET A 14 3.54 53.34 3.94
C MET A 14 2.51 54.48 3.94
N SER A 15 1.18 54.20 4.06
CA SER A 15 0.14 55.24 3.91
C SER A 15 -0.47 55.78 5.21
N SER A 16 0.08 55.48 6.40
CA SER A 16 -0.53 55.87 7.68
C SER A 16 0.33 56.78 8.59
N ALA A 17 1.27 57.54 8.03
CA ALA A 17 2.03 58.48 8.84
C ALA A 17 2.23 59.83 8.11
N ALA A 18 1.15 60.59 7.92
CA ALA A 18 1.27 61.99 7.49
C ALA A 18 0.16 62.84 8.09
N THR A 19 0.31 63.24 9.35
CA THR A 19 -0.20 64.58 9.88
C THR A 19 0.59 64.94 11.12
N LEU A 20 1.49 65.97 11.02
CA LEU A 20 1.67 67.02 11.99
C LEU A 20 2.91 67.89 11.65
N ALA A 21 2.61 69.13 11.13
CA ALA A 21 3.24 70.38 11.35
C ALA A 21 4.71 70.68 10.92
N PRO A 22 5.04 71.94 10.55
CA PRO A 22 6.14 72.27 9.66
C PRO A 22 7.40 72.72 10.41
N THR A 23 8.50 72.05 10.12
CA THR A 23 9.84 72.60 10.41
C THR A 23 10.84 72.19 9.35
N SER A 24 11.33 73.21 8.65
CA SER A 24 12.55 73.24 7.84
C SER A 24 12.62 72.50 6.52
N ALA A 25 12.72 73.22 5.42
CA ALA A 25 13.02 72.68 4.07
C ALA A 25 14.35 71.93 3.96
N PHE A 26 15.18 71.92 4.98
CA PHE A 26 16.44 71.17 5.05
C PHE A 26 16.23 69.73 5.44
N ALA A 27 15.24 69.41 6.26
CA ALA A 27 14.95 68.05 6.66
C ALA A 27 14.21 67.22 5.53
N ALA A 28 13.44 67.90 4.69
CA ALA A 28 12.78 67.25 3.53
C ALA A 28 13.81 66.83 2.47
N SER A 29 14.83 67.66 2.20
CA SER A 29 15.90 67.36 1.24
C SER A 29 16.77 66.13 1.65
N GLU A 30 16.99 65.96 2.95
CA GLU A 30 17.77 64.79 3.46
C GLU A 30 16.93 63.50 3.47
N GLN A 31 15.62 63.58 3.69
CA GLN A 31 14.69 62.52 3.58
C GLN A 31 14.48 62.06 2.13
N ASP A 32 14.35 63.00 1.19
CA ASP A 32 14.21 62.71 -0.23
C ASP A 32 15.46 61.98 -0.79
N GLN A 33 16.67 62.48 -0.39
CA GLN A 33 17.92 61.80 -0.78
C GLN A 33 18.07 60.41 -0.17
N ARG A 34 17.52 60.18 1.03
CA ARG A 34 17.51 58.86 1.65
C ARG A 34 16.51 57.89 0.97
N ILE A 35 15.37 58.41 0.55
CA ILE A 35 14.37 57.62 -0.20
C ILE A 35 14.95 57.22 -1.55
N GLU A 36 15.55 58.16 -2.29
CA GLU A 36 16.16 57.87 -3.60
C GLU A 36 17.34 56.87 -3.48
N ALA A 37 18.14 56.95 -2.41
CA ALA A 37 19.20 55.99 -2.14
C ALA A 37 18.67 54.60 -1.73
N LEU A 38 17.51 54.51 -1.06
CA LEU A 38 16.87 53.26 -0.72
C LEU A 38 16.19 52.64 -1.93
N GLU A 39 15.56 53.43 -2.79
CA GLU A 39 14.98 52.96 -4.04
C GLU A 39 16.06 52.38 -4.97
N ALA A 40 17.18 53.09 -5.16
CA ALA A 40 18.32 52.61 -5.93
C ALA A 40 18.90 51.30 -5.36
N ARG A 41 18.86 51.15 -4.03
CA ARG A 41 19.33 49.92 -3.37
C ARG A 41 18.34 48.74 -3.50
N ILE A 42 17.05 49.04 -3.55
CA ILE A 42 16.01 48.06 -3.84
C ILE A 42 16.15 47.55 -5.26
N ASP A 43 16.30 48.43 -6.24
CA ASP A 43 16.51 48.06 -7.65
C ASP A 43 17.79 47.20 -7.84
N GLU A 44 18.88 47.56 -7.13
CA GLU A 44 20.12 46.79 -7.13
C GLU A 44 19.91 45.39 -6.53
N LEU A 45 19.18 45.31 -5.40
CA LEU A 45 18.87 44.03 -4.75
C LEU A 45 17.90 43.14 -5.58
N GLU A 46 16.92 43.75 -6.23
CA GLU A 46 16.02 43.02 -7.15
C GLU A 46 16.80 42.46 -8.34
N THR A 47 17.69 43.23 -8.94
CA THR A 47 18.56 42.80 -10.04
C THR A 47 19.47 41.66 -9.60
N LEU A 48 20.10 41.73 -8.43
CA LEU A 48 20.94 40.68 -7.86
C LEU A 48 20.15 39.42 -7.50
N LEU A 49 18.90 39.58 -7.07
CA LEU A 49 18.02 38.49 -6.75
C LEU A 49 17.61 37.72 -8.02
N ASP A 50 17.23 38.45 -9.07
CA ASP A 50 16.89 37.86 -10.37
C ASP A 50 18.09 37.18 -11.02
N GLU A 51 19.29 37.78 -10.94
CA GLU A 51 20.50 37.14 -11.43
C GLU A 51 20.84 35.85 -10.67
N ARG A 52 20.68 35.83 -9.33
CA ARG A 52 20.88 34.63 -8.51
C ARG A 52 19.82 33.58 -8.72
N LEU A 53 18.56 33.97 -8.93
CA LEU A 53 17.47 33.01 -9.26
C LEU A 53 17.72 32.36 -10.61
N ASN A 54 18.19 33.10 -11.61
CA ASN A 54 18.54 32.56 -12.92
C ASN A 54 19.75 31.61 -12.83
N LEU A 55 20.78 31.98 -12.09
CA LEU A 55 21.94 31.13 -11.85
C LEU A 55 21.58 29.84 -11.09
N LEU A 56 20.63 29.90 -10.15
CA LEU A 56 20.11 28.72 -9.44
C LEU A 56 19.25 27.86 -10.37
N ALA A 57 18.42 28.47 -11.21
CA ALA A 57 17.63 27.76 -12.21
C ALA A 57 18.53 27.03 -13.22
N ASP A 58 19.55 27.72 -13.75
CA ASP A 58 20.55 27.12 -14.66
C ASP A 58 21.36 26.01 -13.97
N ALA A 59 21.71 26.18 -12.69
CA ALA A 59 22.44 25.18 -11.93
C ALA A 59 21.59 23.93 -11.63
N VAL A 60 20.30 24.13 -11.35
CA VAL A 60 19.34 23.03 -11.19
C VAL A 60 19.10 22.30 -12.51
N GLU A 61 19.01 23.06 -13.63
CA GLU A 61 18.83 22.48 -14.96
C GLU A 61 20.11 21.76 -15.44
N GLN A 62 21.31 22.24 -15.07
CA GLN A 62 22.58 21.58 -15.37
C GLN A 62 22.90 20.39 -14.44
N GLN A 63 22.34 20.35 -13.23
CA GLN A 63 22.43 19.20 -12.32
C GLN A 63 21.32 18.16 -12.53
N ALA A 64 20.27 18.48 -13.27
CA ALA A 64 19.32 17.50 -13.73
C ALA A 64 20.05 16.61 -14.77
N GLU A 65 20.79 15.59 -14.29
CA GLU A 65 21.02 14.43 -15.13
C GLU A 65 19.67 14.05 -15.74
N PRO A 66 19.58 13.70 -17.03
CA PRO A 66 18.32 13.20 -17.58
C PRO A 66 17.87 12.08 -16.67
N ALA A 67 16.72 12.26 -16.03
CA ALA A 67 16.16 11.28 -15.10
C ALA A 67 16.26 9.92 -15.78
N SER A 68 16.95 8.98 -15.13
CA SER A 68 17.13 7.64 -15.69
C SER A 68 15.73 7.12 -16.01
N SER A 69 15.51 6.69 -17.25
CA SER A 69 14.26 6.04 -17.62
C SER A 69 14.09 4.69 -16.92
N VAL A 70 15.12 4.20 -16.23
CA VAL A 70 15.14 2.94 -15.50
C VAL A 70 15.10 3.23 -14.00
N HIS A 71 14.17 2.60 -13.30
CA HIS A 71 14.02 2.68 -11.85
C HIS A 71 14.31 1.33 -11.24
N PHE A 72 15.06 1.33 -10.14
CA PHE A 72 15.35 0.16 -9.33
C PHE A 72 15.00 0.44 -7.89
N GLY A 73 14.54 -0.58 -7.21
CA GLY A 73 14.27 -0.60 -5.79
C GLY A 73 14.03 -2.01 -5.34
N GLY A 74 13.79 -2.21 -4.06
CA GLY A 74 13.50 -3.52 -3.55
C GLY A 74 13.45 -3.55 -2.05
N TYR A 75 13.13 -4.71 -1.48
CA TYR A 75 13.11 -4.90 -0.05
C TYR A 75 13.47 -6.33 0.32
N GLY A 76 13.75 -6.55 1.60
CA GLY A 76 13.98 -7.88 2.13
C GLY A 76 13.44 -8.01 3.55
N GLU A 77 13.07 -9.23 3.92
CA GLU A 77 12.56 -9.62 5.23
C GLU A 77 13.31 -10.83 5.77
N PHE A 78 13.65 -10.77 7.05
CA PHE A 78 14.28 -11.86 7.79
C PHE A 78 13.61 -12.00 9.14
N ASN A 79 13.03 -13.18 9.40
CA ASN A 79 12.15 -13.43 10.53
C ASN A 79 12.64 -14.61 11.37
N TYR A 80 12.36 -14.54 12.67
CA TYR A 80 12.47 -15.63 13.62
C TYR A 80 11.17 -15.73 14.42
N HIS A 81 10.69 -16.94 14.62
CA HIS A 81 9.60 -17.18 15.56
C HIS A 81 9.91 -18.29 16.56
N SER A 82 9.28 -18.20 17.71
CA SER A 82 9.23 -19.24 18.72
C SER A 82 7.80 -19.33 19.25
N LEU A 83 7.10 -20.34 18.77
CA LEU A 83 5.69 -20.59 19.05
C LEU A 83 5.53 -21.85 19.87
N ASN A 84 4.49 -21.91 20.67
CA ASN A 84 3.94 -23.14 21.22
C ASN A 84 2.64 -23.44 20.52
N VAL A 85 2.63 -24.46 19.68
CA VAL A 85 1.48 -24.92 18.91
C VAL A 85 0.95 -26.18 19.58
N ASP A 86 -0.19 -26.08 20.25
CA ASP A 86 -0.84 -27.18 20.99
C ASP A 86 0.09 -27.96 21.94
N GLY A 87 0.95 -27.22 22.63
CA GLY A 87 1.91 -27.80 23.56
C GLY A 87 3.23 -28.28 22.93
N THR A 88 3.39 -28.10 21.60
CA THR A 88 4.63 -28.38 20.88
C THR A 88 5.37 -27.09 20.56
N ASP A 89 6.63 -27.01 20.96
CA ASP A 89 7.47 -25.84 20.63
C ASP A 89 7.95 -25.92 19.18
N GLU A 90 7.71 -24.84 18.42
CA GLU A 90 8.20 -24.62 17.07
C GLU A 90 9.13 -23.40 17.07
N LYS A 91 10.30 -23.54 16.45
CA LYS A 91 11.29 -22.45 16.35
C LYS A 91 11.88 -22.47 14.96
N GLU A 92 11.72 -21.35 14.26
CA GLU A 92 12.16 -21.23 12.88
C GLU A 92 12.88 -19.91 12.68
N LEU A 93 13.89 -19.94 11.82
CA LEU A 93 14.61 -18.79 11.31
C LEU A 93 14.47 -18.80 9.79
N ASP A 94 13.93 -17.73 9.22
CA ASP A 94 13.58 -17.68 7.82
C ASP A 94 14.01 -16.36 7.18
N PHE A 95 14.71 -16.44 6.04
CA PHE A 95 14.85 -15.31 5.14
C PHE A 95 13.60 -15.26 4.27
N ARG A 96 12.57 -14.57 4.78
CA ARG A 96 11.19 -14.64 4.30
C ARG A 96 11.07 -14.31 2.83
N ARG A 97 11.73 -13.21 2.39
CA ARG A 97 11.71 -12.77 1.00
C ARG A 97 12.81 -11.78 0.67
N TRP A 98 13.18 -11.77 -0.60
CA TRP A 98 13.94 -10.72 -1.23
C TRP A 98 13.24 -10.31 -2.52
N VAL A 99 12.94 -9.02 -2.64
CA VAL A 99 12.15 -8.46 -3.74
C VAL A 99 12.96 -7.42 -4.48
N LEU A 100 12.85 -7.43 -5.80
CA LEU A 100 13.46 -6.46 -6.70
C LEU A 100 12.37 -5.81 -7.56
N PHE A 101 12.26 -4.49 -7.48
CA PHE A 101 11.47 -3.66 -8.38
C PHE A 101 12.32 -3.21 -9.56
N VAL A 102 11.77 -3.32 -10.76
CA VAL A 102 12.36 -2.77 -11.98
C VAL A 102 11.27 -2.02 -12.74
N GLY A 103 11.47 -0.72 -12.95
CA GLY A 103 10.59 0.13 -13.72
C GLY A 103 11.29 0.74 -14.92
N TYR A 104 10.52 1.12 -15.95
CA TYR A 104 11.01 1.83 -17.11
C TYR A 104 9.98 2.82 -17.65
N ASP A 105 10.38 4.08 -17.79
CA ASP A 105 9.56 5.13 -18.39
C ASP A 105 9.82 5.19 -19.90
N PHE A 106 8.85 4.72 -20.70
CA PHE A 106 8.89 4.86 -22.18
C PHE A 106 8.61 6.29 -22.61
N SER A 107 7.77 6.99 -21.85
CA SER A 107 7.41 8.38 -22.03
C SER A 107 6.76 8.92 -20.76
N ASP A 108 6.43 10.21 -20.71
CA ASP A 108 5.69 10.84 -19.59
C ASP A 108 4.35 10.17 -19.27
N ARG A 109 3.82 9.33 -20.17
CA ARG A 109 2.48 8.73 -20.08
C ARG A 109 2.46 7.20 -20.20
N ILE A 110 3.60 6.59 -20.48
CA ILE A 110 3.68 5.13 -20.64
C ILE A 110 4.84 4.64 -19.81
N ARG A 111 4.55 3.77 -18.85
CA ARG A 111 5.51 3.19 -17.92
C ARG A 111 5.37 1.68 -17.87
N PHE A 112 6.49 1.03 -17.60
CA PHE A 112 6.54 -0.39 -17.23
C PHE A 112 6.91 -0.47 -15.75
N SER A 113 6.27 -1.39 -15.03
CA SER A 113 6.63 -1.74 -13.66
C SER A 113 6.65 -3.25 -13.49
N SER A 114 7.61 -3.73 -12.72
CA SER A 114 7.69 -5.15 -12.36
C SER A 114 8.17 -5.34 -10.93
N GLU A 115 7.77 -6.45 -10.35
CA GLU A 115 8.15 -6.92 -9.03
C GLU A 115 8.52 -8.40 -9.12
N PHE A 116 9.77 -8.70 -8.76
CA PHE A 116 10.34 -10.03 -8.77
C PHE A 116 10.69 -10.44 -7.34
N GLU A 117 10.17 -11.57 -6.90
CA GLU A 117 10.35 -12.08 -5.54
C GLU A 117 11.11 -13.41 -5.52
N VAL A 118 11.97 -13.56 -4.52
CA VAL A 118 12.56 -14.83 -4.09
C VAL A 118 12.13 -15.09 -2.66
N GLU A 119 11.28 -16.11 -2.45
CA GLU A 119 10.82 -16.54 -1.13
C GLU A 119 11.71 -17.65 -0.56
N HIS A 120 11.90 -17.64 0.78
CA HIS A 120 12.54 -18.71 1.56
C HIS A 120 13.89 -19.17 1.02
N THR A 121 14.71 -18.26 0.47
CA THR A 121 16.07 -18.59 -0.07
C THR A 121 16.08 -19.89 -0.89
N VAL A 122 15.56 -19.87 -2.11
CA VAL A 122 15.48 -21.05 -2.97
C VAL A 122 16.82 -21.78 -3.05
N VAL A 123 16.91 -22.99 -2.49
CA VAL A 123 18.12 -23.83 -2.53
C VAL A 123 17.86 -25.06 -3.39
N PRO A 124 18.52 -25.20 -4.56
CA PRO A 124 18.36 -26.36 -5.43
C PRO A 124 18.65 -27.68 -4.71
N GLY A 125 17.75 -28.66 -4.81
CA GLY A 125 17.92 -29.99 -4.25
C GLY A 125 17.64 -30.14 -2.75
N SER A 126 17.24 -29.07 -2.08
CA SER A 126 16.60 -29.16 -0.74
C SER A 126 15.10 -29.41 -0.92
N GLU A 127 14.48 -30.06 0.05
CA GLU A 127 13.01 -30.11 0.15
C GLU A 127 12.45 -28.74 0.60
N GLY A 128 13.27 -27.69 0.59
CA GLY A 128 12.91 -26.36 0.98
C GLY A 128 11.90 -25.74 0.01
N ASN A 129 10.92 -25.12 0.59
CA ASN A 129 9.71 -24.62 -0.06
C ASN A 129 9.87 -23.20 -0.62
N GLY A 130 11.08 -22.78 -1.01
CA GLY A 130 11.27 -21.48 -1.60
C GLY A 130 10.64 -21.37 -2.98
N ALA A 131 10.19 -20.20 -3.34
CA ALA A 131 9.61 -19.88 -4.64
C ALA A 131 10.34 -18.69 -5.31
N ILE A 132 10.24 -18.64 -6.62
CA ILE A 132 10.61 -17.46 -7.42
C ILE A 132 9.33 -17.03 -8.14
N GLU A 133 8.89 -15.81 -7.90
CA GLU A 133 7.63 -15.29 -8.39
C GLU A 133 7.82 -13.94 -9.13
N LEU A 134 6.98 -13.70 -10.12
CA LEU A 134 6.81 -12.41 -10.75
C LEU A 134 5.44 -11.88 -10.33
N GLU A 135 5.42 -11.11 -9.25
CA GLU A 135 4.18 -10.63 -8.66
C GLU A 135 3.54 -9.50 -9.44
N GLN A 136 4.35 -8.68 -10.08
CA GLN A 136 3.90 -7.61 -10.96
C GLN A 136 4.74 -7.56 -12.23
N ALA A 137 4.09 -7.37 -13.36
CA ALA A 137 4.70 -7.05 -14.65
C ALA A 137 3.63 -6.45 -15.57
N TYR A 138 3.54 -5.12 -15.60
CA TYR A 138 2.48 -4.44 -16.34
C TYR A 138 2.96 -3.18 -17.05
N LEU A 139 2.22 -2.79 -18.09
CA LEU A 139 2.29 -1.49 -18.68
C LEU A 139 1.19 -0.59 -18.13
N GLU A 140 1.55 0.62 -17.78
CA GLU A 140 0.68 1.67 -17.31
C GLU A 140 0.58 2.79 -18.37
N PHE A 141 -0.63 3.23 -18.66
CA PHE A 141 -0.96 4.29 -19.59
C PHE A 141 -1.74 5.39 -18.89
N ASP A 142 -1.20 6.59 -18.79
CA ASP A 142 -1.95 7.78 -18.37
C ASP A 142 -2.80 8.28 -19.55
N LEU A 143 -4.08 7.91 -19.55
CA LEU A 143 -5.03 8.36 -20.55
C LEU A 143 -5.30 9.87 -20.45
N THR A 144 -5.38 10.35 -19.20
CA THR A 144 -5.46 11.76 -18.82
C THR A 144 -4.72 11.95 -17.49
N ASP A 145 -4.69 13.18 -16.95
CA ASP A 145 -4.09 13.46 -15.64
C ASP A 145 -4.81 12.76 -14.46
N THR A 146 -5.99 12.19 -14.69
CA THR A 146 -6.83 11.55 -13.66
C THR A 146 -7.27 10.14 -14.03
N GLN A 147 -6.97 9.67 -15.22
CA GLN A 147 -7.38 8.35 -15.74
C GLN A 147 -6.16 7.53 -16.13
N GLN A 148 -6.11 6.30 -15.63
CA GLN A 148 -5.06 5.34 -15.91
C GLN A 148 -5.65 4.02 -16.42
N LEU A 149 -4.90 3.38 -17.31
CA LEU A 149 -5.14 2.01 -17.75
C LEU A 149 -3.86 1.20 -17.49
N LYS A 150 -3.99 0.08 -16.81
CA LYS A 150 -2.90 -0.88 -16.60
C LYS A 150 -3.24 -2.20 -17.28
N THR A 151 -2.24 -2.86 -17.85
CA THR A 151 -2.42 -4.19 -18.46
C THR A 151 -1.19 -5.05 -18.21
N GLY A 152 -1.41 -6.29 -17.80
CA GLY A 152 -0.37 -7.26 -17.40
C GLY A 152 -0.70 -7.89 -16.06
N ILE A 153 0.32 -8.37 -15.35
CA ILE A 153 0.21 -8.94 -14.00
C ILE A 153 0.23 -7.78 -12.99
N GLN A 154 -0.78 -7.69 -12.14
CA GLN A 154 -0.98 -6.58 -11.20
C GLN A 154 -1.51 -7.08 -9.88
N LEU A 155 -1.24 -6.34 -8.81
CA LEU A 155 -1.84 -6.57 -7.49
C LEU A 155 -3.34 -6.29 -7.52
N MET A 156 -4.09 -7.11 -6.80
CA MET A 156 -5.54 -6.94 -6.67
C MET A 156 -5.84 -5.72 -5.80
N PRO A 157 -6.73 -4.81 -6.21
CA PRO A 157 -7.10 -3.62 -5.44
C PRO A 157 -8.05 -3.96 -4.28
N ILE A 158 -7.65 -4.87 -3.40
CA ILE A 158 -8.46 -5.43 -2.31
C ILE A 158 -7.63 -5.43 -1.02
N GLY A 159 -8.21 -4.99 0.09
CA GLY A 159 -7.55 -4.93 1.38
C GLY A 159 -6.62 -3.72 1.54
N ILE A 160 -5.83 -3.73 2.61
CA ILE A 160 -4.82 -2.71 2.93
C ILE A 160 -3.45 -3.19 2.47
N MET A 161 -3.11 -4.46 2.75
CA MET A 161 -1.79 -5.04 2.51
C MET A 161 -1.52 -5.38 1.04
N SER A 162 -2.53 -5.48 0.20
CA SER A 162 -2.31 -5.93 -1.19
C SER A 162 -1.38 -4.99 -1.97
N GLU A 163 -1.56 -3.67 -1.84
CA GLU A 163 -0.75 -2.68 -2.55
C GLU A 163 0.38 -2.06 -1.68
N THR A 164 0.44 -2.39 -0.37
CA THR A 164 1.41 -1.82 0.59
C THR A 164 1.87 -2.91 1.55
N HIS A 165 2.63 -3.87 1.05
CA HIS A 165 3.01 -5.07 1.80
C HIS A 165 4.49 -5.14 2.16
N GLU A 166 5.24 -4.07 1.92
CA GLU A 166 6.64 -3.94 2.30
C GLU A 166 6.79 -3.89 3.82
N PRO A 167 7.89 -4.42 4.39
CA PRO A 167 8.03 -4.61 5.84
C PRO A 167 7.98 -3.31 6.65
N THR A 168 8.27 -2.17 6.05
CA THR A 168 8.23 -0.87 6.73
C THR A 168 6.83 -0.23 6.78
N THR A 169 5.83 -0.80 6.09
CA THR A 169 4.49 -0.21 5.92
C THR A 169 3.44 -0.72 6.91
N TYR A 170 3.73 -1.78 7.67
CA TYR A 170 2.80 -2.40 8.60
C TYR A 170 3.47 -2.77 9.93
N TYR A 171 2.64 -2.94 10.97
CA TYR A 171 3.06 -3.40 12.28
C TYR A 171 2.99 -4.93 12.39
N GLY A 172 3.84 -5.46 13.31
CA GLY A 172 4.01 -6.91 13.47
C GLY A 172 5.02 -7.49 12.50
N VAL A 173 5.57 -8.63 12.86
CA VAL A 173 6.51 -9.38 12.00
C VAL A 173 5.73 -10.01 10.86
N GLU A 174 4.61 -10.68 11.18
CA GLU A 174 3.73 -11.24 10.17
C GLU A 174 2.62 -10.23 9.78
N ARG A 175 2.21 -10.30 8.52
CA ARG A 175 1.07 -9.55 7.99
C ARG A 175 -0.21 -9.91 8.75
N PRO A 176 -1.24 -9.02 8.81
CA PRO A 176 -2.51 -9.33 9.45
C PRO A 176 -3.11 -10.63 8.93
N ILE A 177 -3.43 -11.59 9.80
CA ILE A 177 -3.89 -12.95 9.42
C ILE A 177 -5.11 -12.93 8.51
N VAL A 178 -6.03 -11.98 8.69
CA VAL A 178 -7.21 -11.83 7.83
C VAL A 178 -6.83 -11.49 6.39
N GLU A 179 -5.76 -10.69 6.21
CA GLU A 179 -5.27 -10.32 4.88
C GLU A 179 -4.32 -11.37 4.27
N THR A 180 -4.04 -12.47 4.95
CA THR A 180 -3.28 -13.60 4.40
C THR A 180 -4.12 -14.86 4.26
N THR A 181 -5.29 -14.90 4.89
CA THR A 181 -6.18 -16.07 4.91
C THR A 181 -7.47 -15.80 4.14
N ILE A 182 -8.17 -14.69 4.44
CA ILE A 182 -9.44 -14.33 3.79
C ILE A 182 -9.17 -13.51 2.52
N ILE A 183 -8.23 -12.56 2.57
CA ILE A 183 -7.68 -11.89 1.39
C ILE A 183 -6.31 -12.50 1.16
N PRO A 184 -6.10 -13.27 0.08
CA PRO A 184 -4.89 -14.08 -0.07
C PRO A 184 -3.66 -13.24 -0.51
N THR A 185 -3.26 -12.26 0.29
CA THR A 185 -2.10 -11.38 0.04
C THR A 185 -0.76 -12.17 0.08
N THR A 186 0.21 -12.02 -0.82
CA THR A 186 0.14 -11.09 -1.97
C THR A 186 -0.76 -11.68 -3.04
N TRP A 187 -1.80 -10.97 -3.42
CA TRP A 187 -2.71 -11.44 -4.45
C TRP A 187 -2.52 -10.62 -5.73
N PHE A 188 -1.97 -11.25 -6.74
CA PHE A 188 -1.78 -10.69 -8.07
C PHE A 188 -2.50 -11.53 -9.12
N ALA A 189 -2.88 -10.90 -10.21
CA ALA A 189 -3.57 -11.52 -11.34
C ALA A 189 -3.27 -10.80 -12.65
N GLY A 190 -3.32 -11.52 -13.76
CA GLY A 190 -3.24 -10.97 -15.11
C GLY A 190 -4.57 -10.38 -15.56
N GLY A 191 -4.51 -9.19 -16.16
CA GLY A 191 -5.72 -8.56 -16.65
C GLY A 191 -5.56 -7.10 -17.07
N VAL A 192 -6.70 -6.38 -17.06
CA VAL A 192 -6.77 -4.95 -17.42
C VAL A 192 -7.49 -4.19 -16.32
N MET A 193 -6.82 -3.19 -15.75
CA MET A 193 -7.38 -2.32 -14.70
C MET A 193 -7.52 -0.90 -15.22
N TYR A 194 -8.69 -0.32 -15.02
CA TYR A 194 -8.96 1.09 -15.24
C TYR A 194 -9.12 1.78 -13.89
N SER A 195 -8.42 2.91 -13.73
CA SER A 195 -8.47 3.73 -12.52
C SER A 195 -8.87 5.16 -12.84
N GLN A 196 -9.74 5.75 -12.01
CA GLN A 196 -10.16 7.14 -12.09
C GLN A 196 -9.99 7.83 -10.74
N ARG A 197 -9.37 9.01 -10.74
CA ARG A 197 -9.22 9.88 -9.56
C ARG A 197 -10.02 11.16 -9.74
N PHE A 198 -10.65 11.63 -8.66
CA PHE A 198 -11.42 12.89 -8.63
C PHE A 198 -10.77 13.89 -7.67
N GLY A 199 -10.91 15.17 -7.96
CA GLY A 199 -10.28 16.24 -7.16
C GLY A 199 -10.80 16.40 -5.72
N ASN A 200 -11.85 15.67 -5.35
CA ASN A 200 -12.45 15.64 -4.00
C ASN A 200 -11.92 14.49 -3.11
N GLY A 201 -10.90 13.76 -3.55
CA GLY A 201 -10.31 12.64 -2.83
C GLY A 201 -10.99 11.29 -3.07
N ILE A 202 -12.00 11.22 -3.93
CA ILE A 202 -12.61 9.95 -4.37
C ILE A 202 -11.79 9.39 -5.53
N SER A 203 -11.56 8.08 -5.53
CA SER A 203 -11.07 7.31 -6.65
C SER A 203 -11.84 6.00 -6.79
N TYR A 204 -11.83 5.41 -7.98
CA TYR A 204 -12.30 4.04 -8.17
C TYR A 204 -11.37 3.29 -9.12
N ASP A 205 -11.34 1.97 -8.93
CA ASP A 205 -10.66 1.02 -9.78
C ASP A 205 -11.65 -0.02 -10.26
N LEU A 206 -11.51 -0.43 -11.51
CA LEU A 206 -12.24 -1.54 -12.12
C LEU A 206 -11.22 -2.47 -12.77
N PHE A 207 -11.12 -3.71 -12.29
CA PHE A 207 -10.17 -4.69 -12.75
C PHE A 207 -10.89 -5.91 -13.32
N LEU A 208 -10.63 -6.22 -14.59
CA LEU A 208 -11.02 -7.47 -15.24
C LEU A 208 -9.79 -8.36 -15.31
N SER A 209 -9.81 -9.49 -14.63
CA SER A 209 -8.65 -10.37 -14.46
C SER A 209 -9.02 -11.84 -14.62
N GLU A 210 -8.02 -12.69 -14.66
CA GLU A 210 -8.21 -14.10 -14.38
C GLU A 210 -8.85 -14.26 -13.01
N GLY A 211 -9.67 -15.28 -12.85
CA GLY A 211 -10.29 -15.61 -11.56
C GLY A 211 -9.40 -16.51 -10.71
N LEU A 212 -9.86 -16.78 -9.51
CA LEU A 212 -9.37 -17.89 -8.69
C LEU A 212 -9.81 -19.22 -9.33
N LYS A 213 -9.07 -20.28 -9.05
CA LYS A 213 -9.46 -21.66 -9.38
C LYS A 213 -9.25 -22.51 -8.14
N THR A 214 -10.32 -23.07 -7.59
CA THR A 214 -10.23 -23.99 -6.47
C THR A 214 -10.04 -25.42 -6.93
N ASP A 215 -9.50 -26.26 -6.07
CA ASP A 215 -9.33 -27.68 -6.37
C ASP A 215 -10.65 -28.44 -6.33
N ASP A 216 -10.75 -29.47 -7.18
CA ASP A 216 -11.89 -30.39 -7.23
C ASP A 216 -11.97 -31.20 -5.93
N PRO A 217 -13.07 -31.12 -5.16
CA PRO A 217 -13.24 -31.83 -3.91
C PRO A 217 -13.22 -33.37 -4.07
N THR A 218 -13.38 -33.88 -5.28
CA THR A 218 -13.35 -35.34 -5.54
C THR A 218 -11.93 -35.87 -5.76
N THR A 219 -10.97 -35.01 -6.08
CA THR A 219 -9.58 -35.38 -6.43
C THR A 219 -8.54 -34.82 -5.46
N SER A 220 -8.86 -33.78 -4.72
CA SER A 220 -8.04 -33.18 -3.68
C SER A 220 -8.50 -33.56 -2.28
N SER A 221 -7.69 -33.28 -1.28
CA SER A 221 -8.12 -33.44 0.12
C SER A 221 -9.26 -32.48 0.45
N ASP A 222 -10.18 -32.90 1.35
CA ASP A 222 -11.27 -32.02 1.80
C ASP A 222 -10.74 -30.68 2.40
N ALA A 223 -9.48 -30.66 2.85
CA ALA A 223 -8.84 -29.48 3.40
C ALA A 223 -8.52 -28.44 2.33
N ASP A 224 -8.15 -28.87 1.11
CA ASP A 224 -7.72 -27.97 0.03
C ASP A 224 -8.90 -27.53 -0.85
N ALA A 225 -9.99 -28.29 -0.86
CA ALA A 225 -11.19 -27.94 -1.60
C ALA A 225 -11.78 -26.61 -1.10
N PHE A 226 -12.09 -25.71 -2.03
CA PHE A 226 -12.62 -24.36 -1.75
C PHE A 226 -11.72 -23.47 -0.90
N ASP A 227 -10.39 -23.75 -0.80
CA ASP A 227 -9.44 -22.85 -0.19
C ASP A 227 -9.17 -21.68 -1.15
N ILE A 228 -9.64 -20.50 -0.76
CA ILE A 228 -9.47 -19.25 -1.53
C ILE A 228 -7.98 -18.89 -1.67
N LYS A 229 -7.17 -19.14 -0.64
CA LYS A 229 -5.75 -18.79 -0.65
C LYS A 229 -4.96 -19.60 -1.69
N SER A 230 -5.22 -20.89 -1.78
CA SER A 230 -4.58 -21.77 -2.76
C SER A 230 -5.14 -21.61 -4.17
N GLY A 231 -6.33 -21.00 -4.31
CA GLY A 231 -6.97 -20.76 -5.60
C GLY A 231 -6.30 -19.72 -6.51
N LYS A 232 -5.25 -19.02 -6.06
CA LYS A 232 -4.51 -18.05 -6.89
C LYS A 232 -3.81 -18.76 -8.05
N GLN A 233 -4.15 -18.42 -9.28
CA GLN A 233 -3.54 -19.00 -10.48
C GLN A 233 -2.19 -18.34 -10.85
N LYS A 234 -1.89 -17.14 -10.28
CA LYS A 234 -0.62 -16.41 -10.44
C LYS A 234 -0.24 -16.15 -11.91
N THR A 235 -1.22 -16.10 -12.81
CA THR A 235 -1.04 -15.94 -14.27
C THR A 235 -0.11 -17.00 -14.89
N SER A 236 0.02 -18.16 -14.22
CA SER A 236 0.88 -19.25 -14.67
C SER A 236 0.06 -20.29 -15.45
N TYR A 237 -0.10 -20.07 -16.76
CA TYR A 237 -1.03 -20.84 -17.59
C TYR A 237 -2.45 -20.90 -17.01
N ALA A 238 -2.88 -19.75 -16.47
CA ALA A 238 -4.18 -19.62 -15.81
C ALA A 238 -5.33 -20.01 -16.73
N ASP A 239 -6.24 -20.82 -16.22
CA ASP A 239 -7.50 -21.09 -16.89
C ASP A 239 -8.41 -19.87 -16.78
N VAL A 240 -8.98 -19.43 -17.89
CA VAL A 240 -9.84 -18.24 -17.96
C VAL A 240 -11.06 -18.59 -18.82
N PHE A 241 -11.91 -19.44 -18.32
CA PHE A 241 -13.22 -19.68 -18.94
C PHE A 241 -14.16 -18.52 -18.66
N ASP A 242 -14.06 -17.95 -17.44
CA ASP A 242 -14.76 -16.74 -17.05
C ASP A 242 -13.83 -15.75 -16.36
N LEU A 243 -13.99 -14.46 -16.72
CA LEU A 243 -13.23 -13.37 -16.09
C LEU A 243 -13.82 -12.99 -14.73
N ALA A 244 -12.97 -12.78 -13.76
CA ALA A 244 -13.33 -12.10 -12.51
C ALA A 244 -13.39 -10.59 -12.72
N THR A 245 -14.38 -9.96 -12.10
CA THR A 245 -14.56 -8.51 -12.09
C THR A 245 -14.38 -7.99 -10.68
N THR A 246 -13.38 -7.16 -10.46
CA THR A 246 -13.12 -6.48 -9.18
C THR A 246 -13.38 -5.00 -9.30
N ALA A 247 -14.09 -4.43 -8.34
CA ALA A 247 -14.32 -2.99 -8.23
C ALA A 247 -13.94 -2.51 -6.84
N ARG A 248 -13.25 -1.35 -6.76
CA ARG A 248 -12.95 -0.64 -5.51
C ARG A 248 -13.35 0.81 -5.64
N ILE A 249 -13.89 1.38 -4.57
CA ILE A 249 -14.01 2.82 -4.36
C ILE A 249 -13.20 3.21 -3.13
N LYS A 250 -12.40 4.28 -3.23
CA LYS A 250 -11.53 4.77 -2.16
C LYS A 250 -11.76 6.27 -1.95
N TYR A 251 -11.71 6.70 -0.69
CA TYR A 251 -11.83 8.10 -0.28
C TYR A 251 -10.66 8.50 0.62
N THR A 252 -9.92 9.54 0.19
CA THR A 252 -8.78 10.12 0.90
C THR A 252 -8.89 11.65 1.01
N GLY A 253 -10.11 12.19 0.96
CA GLY A 253 -10.35 13.65 0.95
C GLY A 253 -10.17 14.33 2.32
N VAL A 254 -10.03 13.58 3.41
CA VAL A 254 -9.68 14.09 4.74
C VAL A 254 -8.26 13.67 5.07
N SER A 255 -7.45 14.63 5.54
CA SER A 255 -6.05 14.34 5.89
C SER A 255 -5.96 13.26 6.96
N GLY A 256 -5.12 12.26 6.71
CA GLY A 256 -4.92 11.11 7.57
C GLY A 256 -6.01 10.03 7.48
N LEU A 257 -7.09 10.23 6.73
CA LEU A 257 -8.17 9.26 6.58
C LEU A 257 -8.14 8.59 5.21
N GLU A 258 -8.11 7.27 5.19
CA GLU A 258 -8.44 6.45 4.04
C GLU A 258 -9.64 5.58 4.38
N LEU A 259 -10.65 5.58 3.50
CA LEU A 259 -11.77 4.65 3.52
C LEU A 259 -11.83 3.95 2.17
N ALA A 260 -12.04 2.64 2.16
CA ALA A 260 -12.28 1.90 0.93
C ALA A 260 -13.36 0.85 1.11
N ALA A 261 -14.08 0.60 0.02
CA ALA A 261 -14.98 -0.54 -0.12
C ALA A 261 -14.69 -1.22 -1.46
N TYR A 262 -14.76 -2.53 -1.49
CA TYR A 262 -14.44 -3.33 -2.66
C TYR A 262 -15.36 -4.54 -2.79
N ALA A 263 -15.53 -4.98 -4.01
CA ALA A 263 -16.24 -6.21 -4.35
C ALA A 263 -15.56 -6.91 -5.52
N GLN A 264 -15.55 -8.22 -5.49
CA GLN A 264 -15.19 -9.05 -6.63
C GLN A 264 -16.33 -10.01 -6.91
N TYR A 265 -16.60 -10.21 -8.19
CA TYR A 265 -17.53 -11.22 -8.68
C TYR A 265 -16.81 -12.12 -9.67
N GLN A 266 -16.90 -13.42 -9.45
CA GLN A 266 -16.39 -14.47 -10.32
C GLN A 266 -17.53 -15.42 -10.65
N PRO A 267 -17.90 -15.57 -11.94
CA PRO A 267 -19.04 -16.42 -12.35
C PRO A 267 -18.81 -17.90 -12.12
N ASP A 268 -17.57 -18.36 -12.27
CA ASP A 268 -17.16 -19.74 -12.19
C ASP A 268 -15.85 -19.87 -11.41
N LEU A 269 -15.85 -20.62 -10.31
CA LEU A 269 -14.69 -20.79 -9.43
C LEU A 269 -13.87 -22.05 -9.79
N ASP A 270 -14.40 -22.97 -10.58
CA ASP A 270 -13.66 -24.13 -11.07
C ASP A 270 -12.95 -23.88 -12.40
N GLN A 271 -13.29 -22.77 -13.08
CA GLN A 271 -12.70 -22.39 -14.36
C GLN A 271 -12.69 -23.56 -15.37
N SER A 272 -13.81 -24.27 -15.50
CA SER A 272 -13.95 -25.49 -16.32
C SER A 272 -15.07 -25.37 -17.34
N ALA A 273 -14.89 -26.00 -18.51
CA ALA A 273 -15.91 -26.02 -19.57
C ALA A 273 -16.97 -27.12 -19.38
N GLU A 274 -16.72 -28.16 -18.57
CA GLU A 274 -17.50 -29.40 -18.65
C GLU A 274 -18.21 -29.80 -17.34
N THR A 275 -17.63 -29.55 -16.19
CA THR A 275 -18.20 -29.96 -14.88
C THR A 275 -17.95 -28.86 -13.86
N SER A 276 -19.01 -28.38 -13.23
CA SER A 276 -18.89 -27.39 -12.18
C SER A 276 -19.07 -28.07 -10.83
N TYR A 277 -18.02 -28.15 -10.05
CA TYR A 277 -18.04 -28.49 -8.62
C TYR A 277 -18.04 -27.20 -7.78
N ALA A 278 -17.70 -26.06 -8.37
CA ALA A 278 -17.68 -24.77 -7.71
C ALA A 278 -18.32 -23.71 -8.61
N ASP A 279 -19.47 -23.22 -8.18
CA ASP A 279 -20.22 -22.17 -8.86
C ASP A 279 -19.54 -20.80 -8.68
N ARG A 280 -20.33 -19.75 -8.73
CA ARG A 280 -19.86 -18.38 -8.56
C ARG A 280 -19.30 -18.10 -7.17
N ALA A 281 -18.32 -17.22 -7.11
CA ALA A 281 -17.82 -16.62 -5.88
C ALA A 281 -18.03 -15.10 -5.87
N THR A 282 -18.33 -14.56 -4.69
CA THR A 282 -18.45 -13.12 -4.47
C THR A 282 -17.68 -12.72 -3.23
N LEU A 283 -16.75 -11.79 -3.37
CA LEU A 283 -16.09 -11.13 -2.26
C LEU A 283 -16.70 -9.73 -2.08
N ILE A 284 -16.98 -9.37 -0.84
CA ILE A 284 -17.23 -8.00 -0.43
C ILE A 284 -16.32 -7.64 0.74
N GLY A 285 -15.90 -6.39 0.81
CA GLY A 285 -15.11 -5.93 1.94
C GLY A 285 -14.97 -4.43 1.99
N ALA A 286 -14.49 -3.97 3.12
CA ALA A 286 -14.22 -2.57 3.37
C ALA A 286 -13.08 -2.42 4.38
N HIS A 287 -12.35 -1.32 4.29
CA HIS A 287 -11.36 -0.95 5.28
C HIS A 287 -11.38 0.56 5.59
N ALA A 288 -10.82 0.88 6.73
CA ALA A 288 -10.56 2.23 7.18
C ALA A 288 -9.16 2.31 7.79
N VAL A 289 -8.39 3.32 7.40
CA VAL A 289 -7.13 3.71 8.05
C VAL A 289 -7.29 5.16 8.47
N TYR A 290 -7.00 5.45 9.74
CA TYR A 290 -7.05 6.81 10.24
C TYR A 290 -5.86 7.14 11.11
N GLN A 291 -5.03 8.06 10.62
CA GLN A 291 -3.89 8.63 11.34
C GLN A 291 -4.28 10.00 11.93
N PHE A 292 -4.09 10.15 13.23
CA PHE A 292 -4.35 11.41 13.95
C PHE A 292 -3.26 11.66 15.01
N GLY A 293 -2.41 12.64 14.74
CA GLY A 293 -1.21 12.89 15.54
C GLY A 293 -0.27 11.68 15.51
N ASP A 294 0.12 11.21 16.69
CA ASP A 294 1.01 10.05 16.85
C ASP A 294 0.26 8.70 16.84
N PHE A 295 -1.04 8.70 16.61
CA PHE A 295 -1.87 7.49 16.62
C PHE A 295 -2.35 7.14 15.21
N GLU A 296 -2.42 5.85 14.92
CA GLU A 296 -3.09 5.32 13.75
C GLU A 296 -4.01 4.17 14.16
N THR A 297 -5.14 4.05 13.48
CA THR A 297 -6.05 2.92 13.60
C THR A 297 -6.31 2.32 12.24
N ARG A 298 -6.35 0.98 12.14
CA ARG A 298 -6.74 0.24 10.95
C ARG A 298 -7.88 -0.69 11.31
N ALA A 299 -8.87 -0.75 10.46
CA ALA A 299 -9.99 -1.69 10.56
C ALA A 299 -10.28 -2.27 9.18
N LEU A 300 -10.49 -3.55 9.09
CA LEU A 300 -10.84 -4.24 7.86
C LEU A 300 -11.86 -5.33 8.13
N TYR A 301 -12.78 -5.50 7.18
CA TYR A 301 -13.68 -6.64 7.06
C TYR A 301 -13.69 -7.14 5.63
N ALA A 302 -13.66 -8.45 5.45
CA ALA A 302 -13.81 -9.11 4.16
C ALA A 302 -14.63 -10.39 4.31
N ARG A 303 -15.45 -10.69 3.30
CA ARG A 303 -16.29 -11.88 3.26
C ARG A 303 -16.41 -12.42 1.84
N TRP A 304 -16.16 -13.70 1.71
CA TRP A 304 -16.50 -14.53 0.56
C TRP A 304 -17.83 -15.24 0.77
N ASP A 305 -18.64 -15.24 -0.27
CA ASP A 305 -19.81 -16.10 -0.42
C ASP A 305 -19.59 -17.00 -1.66
N LEU A 306 -19.39 -18.28 -1.44
CA LEU A 306 -19.20 -19.30 -2.48
C LEU A 306 -20.53 -20.02 -2.70
N ALA A 307 -21.05 -19.96 -3.92
CA ALA A 307 -22.29 -20.65 -4.27
C ALA A 307 -22.00 -22.12 -4.65
N GLY A 308 -23.01 -22.95 -4.57
CA GLY A 308 -22.96 -24.37 -4.90
C GLY A 308 -23.19 -25.26 -3.70
N ASP A 309 -23.78 -26.43 -3.98
CA ASP A 309 -24.10 -27.41 -2.93
C ASP A 309 -22.83 -28.06 -2.34
N ASP A 310 -21.77 -28.20 -3.14
CA ASP A 310 -20.52 -28.81 -2.72
C ASP A 310 -19.75 -27.91 -1.74
N ALA A 311 -19.69 -26.60 -1.98
CA ALA A 311 -19.12 -25.65 -1.05
C ALA A 311 -19.88 -25.60 0.29
N ALA A 312 -21.21 -25.72 0.23
CA ALA A 312 -22.04 -25.80 1.42
C ALA A 312 -21.87 -27.13 2.16
N ALA A 313 -21.72 -28.25 1.45
CA ALA A 313 -21.46 -29.57 2.03
C ALA A 313 -20.08 -29.64 2.72
N ALA A 314 -19.07 -28.94 2.18
CA ALA A 314 -17.76 -28.76 2.79
C ALA A 314 -17.76 -27.73 3.94
N ALA A 315 -18.88 -27.09 4.25
CA ALA A 315 -19.00 -26.00 5.22
C ALA A 315 -18.11 -24.77 4.90
N LYS A 316 -17.67 -24.60 3.65
CA LYS A 316 -16.77 -23.51 3.19
C LYS A 316 -17.47 -22.47 2.31
N ASN A 317 -18.80 -22.52 2.25
CA ASN A 317 -19.60 -21.59 1.45
C ASN A 317 -19.55 -20.13 1.94
N VAL A 318 -19.10 -19.89 3.19
CA VAL A 318 -18.87 -18.57 3.75
C VAL A 318 -17.50 -18.56 4.42
N GLN A 319 -16.63 -17.63 3.98
CA GLN A 319 -15.33 -17.39 4.59
C GLN A 319 -15.23 -15.90 4.88
N GLU A 320 -15.00 -15.53 6.12
CA GLU A 320 -14.99 -14.12 6.50
C GLU A 320 -13.96 -13.81 7.59
N GLY A 321 -13.57 -12.54 7.67
CA GLY A 321 -12.65 -12.09 8.70
C GLY A 321 -12.68 -10.59 8.88
N MET A 322 -12.29 -10.18 10.07
CA MET A 322 -12.11 -8.79 10.41
C MET A 322 -10.94 -8.59 11.36
N TYR A 323 -10.32 -7.43 11.31
CA TYR A 323 -9.39 -7.02 12.34
C TYR A 323 -9.54 -5.54 12.67
N LEU A 324 -9.09 -5.21 13.89
CA LEU A 324 -8.88 -3.86 14.36
C LEU A 324 -7.46 -3.75 14.90
N GLU A 325 -6.71 -2.77 14.40
CA GLU A 325 -5.37 -2.43 14.86
C GLU A 325 -5.33 -1.00 15.37
N ALA A 326 -4.63 -0.78 16.47
CA ALA A 326 -4.30 0.54 16.98
C ALA A 326 -2.79 0.62 17.18
N SER A 327 -2.19 1.70 16.72
CA SER A 327 -0.77 1.95 16.87
C SER A 327 -0.49 3.35 17.41
N TRP A 328 0.67 3.50 18.02
CA TRP A 328 1.15 4.74 18.63
C TRP A 328 2.64 4.91 18.38
N THR A 329 3.01 6.05 17.79
CA THR A 329 4.38 6.41 17.39
C THR A 329 4.84 7.64 18.18
N PRO A 330 5.18 7.48 19.50
CA PRO A 330 5.54 8.60 20.38
C PRO A 330 6.86 9.27 20.00
N TRP A 331 7.72 8.55 19.30
CA TRP A 331 9.00 9.03 18.80
C TRP A 331 9.16 8.58 17.36
N GLN A 332 9.93 9.31 16.60
CA GLN A 332 10.09 9.09 15.16
C GLN A 332 10.56 7.67 14.82
N GLU A 333 11.38 7.06 15.71
CA GLU A 333 11.96 5.74 15.48
C GLU A 333 11.14 4.58 16.08
N TRP A 334 10.16 4.84 16.96
CA TRP A 334 9.46 3.80 17.72
C TRP A 334 7.96 3.83 17.50
N GLY A 335 7.41 2.72 17.07
CA GLY A 335 5.97 2.50 16.97
C GLY A 335 5.54 1.27 17.75
N PHE A 336 4.46 1.37 18.49
CA PHE A 336 3.85 0.30 19.27
C PHE A 336 2.48 -0.02 18.71
N PHE A 337 2.06 -1.27 18.77
CA PHE A 337 0.75 -1.65 18.25
C PHE A 337 0.08 -2.76 19.06
N VAL A 338 -1.22 -2.84 18.89
CA VAL A 338 -2.05 -3.98 19.28
C VAL A 338 -3.06 -4.24 18.15
N ARG A 339 -3.22 -5.51 17.78
CA ARG A 339 -4.17 -5.94 16.74
C ARG A 339 -4.98 -7.11 17.24
N GLN A 340 -6.31 -7.02 17.12
CA GLN A 340 -7.24 -8.12 17.32
C GLN A 340 -7.81 -8.54 15.97
N SER A 341 -7.65 -9.80 15.64
CA SER A 341 -8.19 -10.42 14.42
C SER A 341 -9.18 -11.52 14.78
N ASN A 342 -10.23 -11.67 13.98
CA ASN A 342 -11.19 -12.77 14.07
C ASN A 342 -11.53 -13.21 12.66
N TRP A 343 -11.53 -14.51 12.40
CA TRP A 343 -11.85 -15.04 11.06
C TRP A 343 -12.47 -16.44 11.16
N SER A 344 -13.05 -16.84 10.05
CA SER A 344 -13.64 -18.16 9.86
C SER A 344 -13.48 -18.56 8.39
N VAL A 345 -12.88 -19.69 8.13
CA VAL A 345 -12.77 -20.30 6.79
C VAL A 345 -13.75 -21.46 6.62
N GLU A 346 -14.35 -21.91 7.71
CA GLU A 346 -15.37 -22.94 7.74
C GLU A 346 -16.55 -22.51 8.63
N THR A 347 -17.77 -22.80 8.21
CA THR A 347 -18.96 -22.46 8.97
C THR A 347 -18.92 -23.07 10.37
N ASN A 348 -19.10 -22.26 11.41
CA ASN A 348 -19.02 -22.58 12.84
C ASN A 348 -17.61 -22.85 13.38
N VAL A 349 -16.54 -22.67 12.62
CA VAL A 349 -15.16 -22.69 13.12
C VAL A 349 -14.71 -21.25 13.27
N ASN A 350 -14.54 -20.78 14.51
CA ASN A 350 -14.12 -19.41 14.79
C ASN A 350 -12.66 -19.42 15.25
N GLN A 351 -11.92 -18.50 14.69
CA GLN A 351 -10.51 -18.30 15.00
C GLN A 351 -10.30 -16.86 15.45
N SER A 352 -9.41 -16.65 16.40
CA SER A 352 -9.06 -15.33 16.90
C SER A 352 -7.58 -15.20 17.21
N GLN A 353 -7.01 -14.03 16.96
CA GLN A 353 -5.61 -13.74 17.22
C GLN A 353 -5.47 -12.34 17.80
N LEU A 354 -4.70 -12.24 18.89
CA LEU A 354 -4.25 -10.98 19.45
C LEU A 354 -2.74 -10.87 19.24
N ASN A 355 -2.30 -9.81 18.58
CA ASN A 355 -0.89 -9.45 18.46
C ASN A 355 -0.63 -8.14 19.21
N ALA A 356 0.51 -8.06 19.88
CA ALA A 356 0.98 -6.81 20.45
C ALA A 356 2.50 -6.74 20.36
N GLY A 357 3.05 -5.58 19.99
CA GLY A 357 4.48 -5.47 19.79
C GLY A 357 4.94 -4.06 19.44
N PHE A 358 6.12 -3.99 18.87
CA PHE A 358 6.71 -2.72 18.45
C PHE A 358 7.53 -2.87 17.17
N ASN A 359 7.69 -1.74 16.48
CA ASN A 359 8.62 -1.52 15.39
C ASN A 359 9.64 -0.47 15.82
N TYR A 360 10.93 -0.72 15.52
CA TYR A 360 12.02 0.22 15.69
C TYR A 360 12.65 0.54 14.34
N LEU A 361 12.56 1.78 13.89
CA LEU A 361 13.09 2.27 12.62
C LEU A 361 14.29 3.19 12.89
N PRO A 362 15.53 2.67 12.95
CA PRO A 362 16.72 3.53 13.10
C PRO A 362 16.86 4.56 11.98
N ILE A 363 16.38 4.22 10.80
CA ILE A 363 16.17 5.06 9.62
C ILE A 363 14.89 4.61 8.93
N PRO A 364 14.24 5.44 8.09
CA PRO A 364 12.97 5.08 7.44
C PRO A 364 13.02 3.77 6.62
N GLU A 365 14.19 3.46 6.06
CA GLU A 365 14.41 2.31 5.17
C GLU A 365 14.67 0.99 5.91
N VAL A 366 14.87 1.01 7.23
CA VAL A 366 15.20 -0.19 8.01
C VAL A 366 14.29 -0.30 9.22
N VAL A 367 13.66 -1.46 9.40
CA VAL A 367 12.80 -1.74 10.54
C VAL A 367 13.24 -3.02 11.27
N PHE A 368 13.29 -2.95 12.59
CA PHE A 368 13.33 -4.11 13.49
C PHE A 368 11.99 -4.25 14.17
N LYS A 369 11.45 -5.46 14.24
CA LYS A 369 10.13 -5.74 14.75
C LYS A 369 10.20 -6.80 15.84
N ALA A 370 9.34 -6.67 16.83
CA ALA A 370 9.08 -7.73 17.78
C ALA A 370 7.61 -7.69 18.19
N ASP A 371 6.96 -8.83 18.19
CA ASP A 371 5.59 -8.96 18.67
C ASP A 371 5.35 -10.31 19.34
N TYR A 372 4.32 -10.35 20.16
CA TYR A 372 3.80 -11.54 20.79
C TYR A 372 2.40 -11.82 20.25
N GLN A 373 2.17 -13.08 19.91
CA GLN A 373 0.91 -13.61 19.40
C GLN A 373 0.24 -14.46 20.47
N LEU A 374 -1.07 -14.26 20.62
CA LEU A 374 -1.99 -15.18 21.30
C LEU A 374 -3.04 -15.58 20.28
N GLN A 375 -3.06 -16.82 19.86
CA GLN A 375 -4.02 -17.34 18.89
C GLN A 375 -4.83 -18.46 19.49
N ASN A 376 -6.16 -18.31 19.43
CA ASN A 376 -7.12 -19.32 19.81
C ASN A 376 -7.88 -19.79 18.59
N GLU A 377 -7.89 -21.06 18.35
CA GLU A 377 -8.66 -21.73 17.31
C GLU A 377 -9.54 -22.80 17.96
N ASP A 378 -10.70 -23.05 17.37
CA ASP A 378 -11.54 -24.20 17.79
C ASP A 378 -10.80 -25.54 17.59
N ALA A 379 -9.75 -25.55 16.73
CA ALA A 379 -8.93 -26.70 16.40
C ALA A 379 -7.55 -26.72 17.11
N GLY A 380 -7.18 -25.67 17.87
CA GLY A 380 -5.88 -25.57 18.55
C GLY A 380 -5.45 -24.15 18.89
N ASN A 381 -4.33 -24.03 19.60
CA ASN A 381 -3.75 -22.74 20.02
C ASN A 381 -2.34 -22.59 19.46
N SER A 382 -1.95 -21.34 19.15
CA SER A 382 -0.59 -20.99 18.72
C SER A 382 -0.17 -19.69 19.38
N ASP A 383 0.66 -19.82 20.43
CA ASP A 383 1.12 -18.68 21.22
C ASP A 383 2.63 -18.54 21.15
N GLY A 384 3.14 -17.32 21.08
CA GLY A 384 4.57 -17.11 21.12
C GLY A 384 5.01 -15.77 20.60
N PHE A 385 6.29 -15.62 20.35
CA PHE A 385 6.86 -14.37 19.90
C PHE A 385 7.53 -14.48 18.56
N TYR A 386 7.52 -13.34 17.86
CA TYR A 386 8.19 -13.13 16.61
C TYR A 386 9.24 -12.03 16.74
N LEU A 387 10.34 -12.19 16.01
CA LEU A 387 11.34 -11.15 15.79
C LEU A 387 11.55 -11.01 14.28
N GLY A 388 11.62 -9.80 13.80
CA GLY A 388 11.79 -9.55 12.38
C GLY A 388 12.72 -8.38 12.09
N MET A 389 13.30 -8.42 10.91
CA MET A 389 14.05 -7.32 10.33
C MET A 389 13.58 -7.15 8.88
N GLY A 390 13.28 -5.92 8.51
CA GLY A 390 12.96 -5.56 7.15
C GLY A 390 13.75 -4.34 6.71
N TYR A 391 13.97 -4.24 5.40
CA TYR A 391 14.63 -3.09 4.80
C TYR A 391 14.14 -2.89 3.37
N PHE A 392 14.18 -1.62 2.88
CA PHE A 392 14.00 -1.32 1.47
C PHE A 392 15.12 -0.39 0.96
N PHE A 393 15.35 -0.38 -0.37
CA PHE A 393 16.43 0.38 -1.01
C PHE A 393 16.02 0.87 -2.40
#